data_607699a79e94793ab4bc34d5af398be2
#
_entry.id   607699a79e94793ab4bc34d5af398be2
#
_cell.length_a   1.000
_cell.length_b   1.000
_cell.length_c   1.000
_cell.angle_alpha   90.00
_cell.angle_beta   90.00
_cell.angle_gamma   90.00
#
_symmetry.space_group_name_H-M   'P 1'
#
loop_
_entity.id
_entity.type
_entity.pdbx_description
1 polymer ?
#
loop_
_entity_poly.entity_id
_entity_poly.type
_entity_poly.pdbx_seq_one_letter_code
_entity_poly.pdbx_strand_id
1 'polypeptide(L)'
;SMTDTFLAVSEGKADRAACSIDMAELFIEANPDLDLAVAQDFKFTIDRDKDGVVVAMAKGEDELTDRINDIIDEFKETGLYKQWNDEYKAYAKKLGIE
;
A
#
# COMPACT_ATOMS: atom_id res chain seq x y z
N SER A 1 -12.45 -5.62 6.66
CA SER A 1 -11.67 -4.89 5.63
C SER A 1 -10.90 -3.74 6.28
N MET A 2 -9.98 -3.10 5.55
CA MET A 2 -9.30 -1.89 6.05
C MET A 2 -10.30 -0.75 6.27
N THR A 3 -11.29 -0.62 5.41
CA THR A 3 -12.39 0.34 5.58
C THR A 3 -13.11 0.16 6.91
N ASP A 4 -13.47 -1.07 7.29
CA ASP A 4 -14.09 -1.34 8.59
C ASP A 4 -13.19 -0.96 9.76
N THR A 5 -11.87 -1.14 9.61
CA THR A 5 -10.89 -0.76 10.62
C THR A 5 -10.82 0.76 10.80
N PHE A 6 -10.84 1.52 9.71
CA PHE A 6 -10.85 2.99 9.77
C PHE A 6 -12.17 3.52 10.35
N LEU A 7 -13.30 2.94 9.96
CA LEU A 7 -14.59 3.28 10.54
C LEU A 7 -14.65 2.98 12.05
N ALA A 8 -14.05 1.88 12.50
CA ALA A 8 -13.98 1.57 13.93
C ALA A 8 -13.20 2.62 14.73
N VAL A 9 -12.18 3.24 14.14
CA VAL A 9 -11.46 4.36 14.76
C VAL A 9 -12.34 5.62 14.79
N SER A 10 -12.97 5.98 13.69
CA SER A 10 -13.84 7.17 13.62
C SER A 10 -15.05 7.07 14.56
N GLU A 11 -15.57 5.86 14.78
CA GLU A 11 -16.68 5.59 15.69
C GLU A 11 -16.25 5.45 17.17
N GLY A 12 -14.97 5.57 17.48
CA GLY A 12 -14.44 5.43 18.84
C GLY A 12 -14.45 3.99 19.38
N LYS A 13 -14.58 2.98 18.50
CA LYS A 13 -14.50 1.56 18.86
C LYS A 13 -13.06 1.07 18.97
N ALA A 14 -12.13 1.81 18.38
CA ALA A 14 -10.69 1.62 18.49
C ALA A 14 -10.01 2.98 18.55
N ASP A 15 -8.89 3.08 19.29
CA ASP A 15 -8.14 4.33 19.38
C ASP A 15 -7.23 4.55 18.16
N ARG A 16 -6.78 3.49 17.51
CA ARG A 16 -5.80 3.52 16.41
C ARG A 16 -5.97 2.33 15.48
N ALA A 17 -5.54 2.50 14.23
CA ALA A 17 -5.45 1.44 13.23
C ALA A 17 -4.02 1.33 12.68
N ALA A 18 -3.51 0.11 12.53
CA ALA A 18 -2.25 -0.16 11.85
C ALA A 18 -2.54 -0.43 10.36
N CYS A 19 -1.91 0.35 9.48
CA CYS A 19 -2.12 0.26 8.04
C CYS A 19 -0.92 0.84 7.27
N SER A 20 -0.93 0.73 5.94
CA SER A 20 -0.01 1.50 5.12
C SER A 20 -0.43 2.97 5.07
N ILE A 21 0.55 3.87 5.01
CA ILE A 21 0.30 5.32 4.95
C ILE A 21 -0.55 5.66 3.72
N ASP A 22 -0.24 5.09 2.56
CA ASP A 22 -0.95 5.34 1.31
C ASP A 22 -2.45 5.03 1.40
N MET A 23 -2.82 3.90 2.04
CA MET A 23 -4.22 3.53 2.24
C MET A 23 -4.93 4.48 3.20
N ALA A 24 -4.26 4.87 4.29
CA ALA A 24 -4.83 5.82 5.24
C ALA A 24 -5.06 7.19 4.58
N GLU A 25 -4.08 7.71 3.83
CA GLU A 25 -4.20 9.00 3.16
C GLU A 25 -5.33 9.03 2.14
N LEU A 26 -5.46 7.98 1.31
CA LEU A 26 -6.56 7.87 0.35
C LEU A 26 -7.93 7.83 1.04
N PHE A 27 -8.06 7.05 2.11
CA PHE A 27 -9.31 6.96 2.86
C PHE A 27 -9.69 8.28 3.52
N ILE A 28 -8.74 8.96 4.16
CA ILE A 28 -8.95 10.27 4.81
C ILE A 28 -9.35 11.33 3.79
N GLU A 29 -8.68 11.35 2.63
CA GLU A 29 -9.00 12.29 1.55
C GLU A 29 -10.41 12.08 0.99
N ALA A 30 -10.84 10.81 0.88
CA ALA A 30 -12.19 10.47 0.41
C ALA A 30 -13.29 10.71 1.48
N ASN A 31 -12.90 10.77 2.76
CA ASN A 31 -13.83 10.88 3.89
C ASN A 31 -13.41 11.99 4.87
N PRO A 32 -13.38 13.27 4.45
CA PRO A 32 -12.84 14.36 5.26
C PRO A 32 -13.66 14.64 6.54
N ASP A 33 -14.92 14.22 6.58
CA ASP A 33 -15.83 14.44 7.71
C ASP A 33 -15.60 13.46 8.89
N LEU A 34 -14.76 12.42 8.71
CA LEU A 34 -14.52 11.42 9.75
C LEU A 34 -13.46 11.82 10.79
N ASP A 35 -12.83 12.98 10.65
CA ASP A 35 -11.82 13.54 11.55
C ASP A 35 -10.67 12.55 11.89
N LEU A 36 -10.20 11.83 10.89
CA LEU A 36 -9.09 10.89 11.00
C LEU A 36 -7.78 11.55 10.58
N ALA A 37 -6.68 11.15 11.19
CA ALA A 37 -5.35 11.62 10.83
C ALA A 37 -4.30 10.50 10.88
N VAL A 38 -3.28 10.59 10.03
CA VAL A 38 -2.10 9.73 10.09
C VAL A 38 -1.18 10.22 11.21
N ALA A 39 -0.78 9.32 12.12
CA ALA A 39 0.20 9.63 13.15
C ALA A 39 1.55 9.97 12.52
N GLN A 40 2.09 11.16 12.82
CA GLN A 40 3.33 11.66 12.21
C GLN A 40 4.60 11.23 12.94
N ASP A 41 4.47 10.93 14.23
CA ASP A 41 5.55 10.66 15.17
C ASP A 41 5.83 9.17 15.40
N PHE A 42 5.05 8.30 14.77
CA PHE A 42 5.20 6.85 14.92
C PHE A 42 5.11 6.14 13.58
N LYS A 43 6.09 5.29 13.28
CA LYS A 43 6.10 4.38 12.13
C LYS A 43 6.64 3.03 12.57
N PHE A 44 6.04 1.95 12.07
CA PHE A 44 6.62 0.63 12.23
C PHE A 44 7.94 0.53 11.47
N THR A 45 8.93 -0.10 12.09
CA THR A 45 10.16 -0.47 11.37
C THR A 45 9.84 -1.67 10.46
N ILE A 46 10.06 -1.49 9.17
CA ILE A 46 9.87 -2.52 8.17
C ILE A 46 11.24 -3.01 7.71
N ASP A 47 11.49 -4.31 7.84
CA ASP A 47 12.65 -4.96 7.25
C ASP A 47 12.37 -5.19 5.75
N ARG A 48 12.86 -4.29 4.91
CA ARG A 48 12.59 -4.32 3.46
C ARG A 48 13.13 -5.56 2.75
N ASP A 49 14.04 -6.29 3.38
CA ASP A 49 14.56 -7.54 2.83
C ASP A 49 13.62 -8.74 3.14
N LYS A 50 12.71 -8.58 4.09
CA LYS A 50 11.76 -9.60 4.52
C LYS A 50 10.30 -9.22 4.32
N ASP A 51 10.01 -7.93 4.39
CA ASP A 51 8.66 -7.38 4.36
C ASP A 51 8.45 -6.61 3.05
N GLY A 52 7.72 -7.17 2.13
CA GLY A 52 7.43 -6.54 0.85
C GLY A 52 6.27 -7.20 0.12
N VAL A 53 5.92 -6.64 -1.01
CA VAL A 53 4.98 -7.26 -1.94
C VAL A 53 5.75 -8.31 -2.75
N VAL A 54 5.26 -9.53 -2.74
CA VAL A 54 5.87 -10.66 -3.42
C VAL A 54 4.91 -11.28 -4.45
N VAL A 55 5.49 -11.90 -5.47
CA VAL A 55 4.72 -12.69 -6.43
C VAL A 55 4.82 -14.16 -6.01
N ALA A 56 3.68 -14.79 -5.76
CA ALA A 56 3.61 -16.20 -5.41
C ALA A 56 3.36 -17.05 -6.66
N MET A 57 4.09 -18.15 -6.79
CA MET A 57 3.99 -19.09 -7.90
C MET A 57 3.89 -20.53 -7.41
N ALA A 58 3.48 -21.44 -8.27
CA ALA A 58 3.49 -22.85 -7.94
C ALA A 58 4.93 -23.35 -7.73
N LYS A 59 5.10 -24.29 -6.81
CA LYS A 59 6.41 -24.87 -6.53
C LYS A 59 6.91 -25.66 -7.76
N GLY A 60 8.14 -25.40 -8.18
CA GLY A 60 8.76 -26.04 -9.34
C GLY A 60 8.70 -25.19 -10.62
N GLU A 61 8.11 -23.98 -10.58
CA GLU A 61 8.09 -23.03 -11.71
C GLU A 61 9.37 -22.16 -11.71
N ASP A 62 10.53 -22.80 -11.73
CA ASP A 62 11.82 -22.12 -11.56
C ASP A 62 12.11 -21.14 -12.71
N GLU A 63 11.90 -21.57 -13.96
CA GLU A 63 12.10 -20.72 -15.14
C GLU A 63 11.20 -19.48 -15.14
N LEU A 64 9.93 -19.65 -14.74
CA LEU A 64 9.00 -18.54 -14.59
C LEU A 64 9.42 -17.59 -13.45
N THR A 65 9.91 -18.17 -12.36
CA THR A 65 10.40 -17.41 -11.20
C THR A 65 11.59 -16.54 -11.59
N ASP A 66 12.57 -17.10 -12.29
CA ASP A 66 13.75 -16.37 -12.76
C ASP A 66 13.32 -15.23 -13.69
N ARG A 67 12.42 -15.50 -14.63
CA ARG A 67 11.95 -14.48 -15.56
C ARG A 67 11.20 -13.33 -14.88
N ILE A 68 10.39 -13.63 -13.87
CA ILE A 68 9.69 -12.60 -13.09
C ILE A 68 10.68 -11.78 -12.26
N ASN A 69 11.69 -12.41 -11.67
CA ASN A 69 12.71 -11.69 -10.91
C ASN A 69 13.50 -10.74 -11.81
N ASP A 70 13.90 -11.17 -13.02
CA ASP A 70 14.55 -10.30 -14.01
C ASP A 70 13.71 -9.06 -14.31
N ILE A 71 12.40 -9.21 -14.51
CA ILE A 71 11.48 -8.11 -14.77
C ILE A 71 11.37 -7.17 -13.55
N ILE A 72 11.32 -7.73 -12.35
CA ILE A 72 11.28 -6.94 -11.11
C ILE A 72 12.55 -6.11 -10.95
N ASP A 73 13.69 -6.68 -11.25
CA ASP A 73 14.98 -5.99 -11.17
C ASP A 73 15.08 -4.89 -12.24
N GLU A 74 14.63 -5.13 -13.47
CA GLU A 74 14.52 -4.10 -14.50
C GLU A 74 13.60 -2.94 -14.06
N PHE A 75 12.47 -3.22 -13.42
CA PHE A 75 11.56 -2.19 -12.89
C PHE A 75 12.21 -1.34 -11.80
N LYS A 76 13.04 -1.95 -10.95
CA LYS A 76 13.79 -1.22 -9.92
C LYS A 76 14.85 -0.31 -10.53
N GLU A 77 15.63 -0.84 -11.48
CA GLU A 77 16.72 -0.11 -12.13
C GLU A 77 16.23 1.07 -12.97
N THR A 78 15.15 0.87 -13.72
CA THR A 78 14.57 1.92 -14.58
C THR A 78 13.73 2.95 -13.83
N GLY A 79 13.34 2.66 -12.59
CA GLY A 79 12.41 3.50 -11.82
C GLY A 79 10.96 3.46 -12.32
N LEU A 80 10.64 2.57 -13.26
CA LEU A 80 9.33 2.45 -13.89
C LEU A 80 8.23 2.12 -12.89
N TYR A 81 8.54 1.29 -11.89
CA TYR A 81 7.62 0.98 -10.80
C TYR A 81 7.17 2.24 -10.06
N LYS A 82 8.12 3.14 -9.73
CA LYS A 82 7.78 4.40 -9.05
C LYS A 82 6.91 5.29 -9.91
N GLN A 83 7.24 5.43 -11.19
CA GLN A 83 6.45 6.21 -12.14
C GLN A 83 5.00 5.71 -12.18
N TRP A 84 4.79 4.43 -12.40
CA TRP A 84 3.46 3.84 -12.45
C TRP A 84 2.69 3.99 -11.14
N ASN A 85 3.36 3.78 -10.00
CA ASN A 85 2.72 3.94 -8.71
C ASN A 85 2.20 5.37 -8.51
N ASP A 86 2.99 6.38 -8.88
CA ASP A 86 2.60 7.79 -8.78
C ASP A 86 1.44 8.12 -9.75
N GLU A 87 1.48 7.61 -10.99
CA GLU A 87 0.42 7.79 -12.00
C GLU A 87 -0.90 7.16 -11.55
N TYR A 88 -0.86 5.91 -11.06
CA TYR A 88 -2.06 5.19 -10.65
C TYR A 88 -2.65 5.73 -9.34
N LYS A 89 -1.84 6.20 -8.41
CA LYS A 89 -2.33 6.93 -7.24
C LYS A 89 -3.09 8.20 -7.64
N ALA A 90 -2.55 8.99 -8.55
CA ALA A 90 -3.23 10.17 -9.05
C ALA A 90 -4.55 9.83 -9.79
N TYR A 91 -4.58 8.68 -10.47
CA TYR A 91 -5.78 8.19 -11.14
C TYR A 91 -6.84 7.69 -10.15
N ALA A 92 -6.44 6.92 -9.13
CA ALA A 92 -7.33 6.43 -8.07
C ALA A 92 -8.03 7.60 -7.34
N LYS A 93 -7.27 8.65 -6.99
CA LYS A 93 -7.83 9.87 -6.40
C LYS A 93 -8.91 10.52 -7.26
N LYS A 94 -8.72 10.60 -8.58
CA LYS A 94 -9.72 11.17 -9.51
C LYS A 94 -11.00 10.34 -9.58
N LEU A 95 -10.91 9.04 -9.35
CA LEU A 95 -12.04 8.11 -9.38
C LEU A 95 -12.72 7.94 -8.02
N GLY A 96 -12.16 8.49 -6.93
CA GLY A 96 -12.62 8.24 -5.57
C GLY A 96 -12.48 6.76 -5.17
N ILE A 97 -11.48 6.06 -5.71
CA ILE A 97 -11.20 4.66 -5.38
C ILE A 97 -10.17 4.64 -4.25
N GLU A 98 -10.52 3.92 -3.20
CA GLU A 98 -9.68 3.67 -2.03
C GLU A 98 -8.70 2.49 -2.25
#